data_ac5fc5fbde32a1101469baacb34cbb67
#
_entry.id   ac5fc5fbde32a1101469baacb34cbb67
#
_cell.length_a   1.000
_cell.length_b   1.000
_cell.length_c   1.000
_cell.angle_alpha   90.00
_cell.angle_beta   90.00
_cell.angle_gamma   90.00
#
_symmetry.space_group_name_H-M   'P 1'
#
loop_
_entity.id
_entity.type
_entity.pdbx_description
1 polymer ?
#
loop_
_entity_poly.entity_id
_entity_poly.type
_entity_poly.pdbx_seq_one_letter_code
_entity_poly.pdbx_strand_id
1 'polypeptide(L)'
;LLDNPLLRRKLTIEDVKRNVVGHFGTTPGQNLIYMHLNRIIKKYDLNMIYISGPGHGGQAMVANNYLEGVYSKYYPEITEDEEGLKKLCKQFSFPGGISSHVAPETPGSIHEGGELGYSLAHAAGAALDNKDLIVACVVGDGEAETGPLATSWNINKFLNKKTDGVVLPILHRNGYKISNPTVFGRMSKEEIEEFFYGLGWKAYFVDGKDTKKVHIDMAKTMDKIIAQINKIKKTGKGDYPVL
;
A
#
# COMPACT_ATOMS: atom_id res chain seq x y z
N LEU A 1 14.22 -12.08 17.30
CA LEU A 1 14.95 -11.83 16.06
C LEU A 1 15.20 -13.16 15.38
N LEU A 2 15.02 -13.19 14.08
CA LEU A 2 15.36 -14.33 13.24
C LEU A 2 16.90 -14.46 13.18
N ASP A 3 17.39 -15.68 13.01
CA ASP A 3 18.84 -15.92 12.85
C ASP A 3 19.42 -15.34 11.55
N ASN A 4 18.56 -14.80 10.70
CA ASN A 4 18.92 -14.26 9.39
C ASN A 4 18.35 -12.84 9.17
N PRO A 5 18.61 -11.87 10.07
CA PRO A 5 18.01 -10.54 10.01
C PRO A 5 18.44 -9.73 8.77
N LEU A 6 19.62 -10.02 8.21
CA LEU A 6 20.13 -9.33 7.02
C LEU A 6 19.93 -10.11 5.72
N LEU A 7 19.08 -11.13 5.73
CA LEU A 7 18.72 -11.96 4.55
C LEU A 7 19.96 -12.51 3.79
N ARG A 8 21.04 -12.83 4.52
CA ARG A 8 22.27 -13.39 3.93
C ARG A 8 22.11 -14.80 3.37
N ARG A 9 21.05 -15.49 3.76
CA ARG A 9 20.57 -16.75 3.19
C ARG A 9 19.07 -16.65 2.83
N LYS A 10 18.60 -17.55 2.00
CA LYS A 10 17.15 -17.64 1.67
C LYS A 10 16.34 -17.93 2.94
N LEU A 11 15.20 -17.27 3.06
CA LEU A 11 14.25 -17.57 4.13
C LEU A 11 13.66 -18.97 3.96
N THR A 12 13.49 -19.65 5.09
CA THR A 12 12.83 -20.96 5.19
C THR A 12 11.64 -20.87 6.14
N ILE A 13 10.83 -21.91 6.19
CA ILE A 13 9.70 -21.96 7.14
C ILE A 13 10.15 -21.87 8.60
N GLU A 14 11.37 -22.26 8.91
CA GLU A 14 11.96 -22.19 10.25
C GLU A 14 12.28 -20.78 10.71
N ASP A 15 12.45 -19.85 9.75
CA ASP A 15 12.62 -18.44 10.04
C ASP A 15 11.32 -17.76 10.46
N VAL A 16 10.17 -18.41 10.25
CA VAL A 16 8.86 -17.89 10.65
C VAL A 16 8.66 -18.13 12.14
N LYS A 17 8.45 -17.07 12.88
CA LYS A 17 8.16 -17.12 14.31
C LYS A 17 6.86 -17.90 14.56
N ARG A 18 6.89 -18.89 15.44
CA ARG A 18 5.70 -19.74 15.73
C ARG A 18 4.51 -18.93 16.26
N ASN A 19 4.80 -17.95 17.11
CA ASN A 19 3.78 -17.05 17.65
C ASN A 19 4.00 -15.67 17.01
N VAL A 20 3.29 -15.39 15.93
CA VAL A 20 3.32 -14.09 15.28
C VAL A 20 2.49 -13.12 16.11
N VAL A 21 3.15 -12.07 16.62
CA VAL A 21 2.50 -10.98 17.33
C VAL A 21 2.45 -9.79 16.38
N GLY A 22 1.30 -9.12 16.32
CA GLY A 22 1.09 -7.92 15.52
C GLY A 22 0.31 -8.19 14.23
N HIS A 23 0.53 -7.36 13.23
CA HIS A 23 -0.35 -7.18 12.08
C HIS A 23 0.03 -8.06 10.87
N PHE A 24 0.19 -9.34 11.10
CA PHE A 24 0.57 -10.31 10.07
C PHE A 24 -0.41 -10.37 8.89
N GLY A 25 -1.71 -10.17 9.14
CA GLY A 25 -2.72 -10.17 8.08
C GLY A 25 -2.54 -9.07 7.03
N THR A 26 -1.90 -7.98 7.40
CA THR A 26 -1.71 -6.80 6.53
C THR A 26 -0.32 -6.74 5.90
N THR A 27 0.72 -7.03 6.67
CA THR A 27 2.12 -6.83 6.26
C THR A 27 2.53 -7.63 5.00
N PRO A 28 2.21 -8.92 4.84
CA PRO A 28 2.58 -9.67 3.64
C PRO A 28 1.95 -9.10 2.37
N GLY A 29 0.68 -8.69 2.43
CA GLY A 29 -0.02 -8.07 1.32
C GLY A 29 0.59 -6.72 0.93
N GLN A 30 0.93 -5.89 1.90
CA GLN A 30 1.62 -4.63 1.64
C GLN A 30 2.99 -4.84 1.00
N ASN A 31 3.77 -5.82 1.45
CA ASN A 31 5.04 -6.15 0.83
C ASN A 31 4.88 -6.62 -0.62
N LEU A 32 3.88 -7.45 -0.91
CA LEU A 32 3.55 -7.86 -2.28
C LEU A 32 3.23 -6.64 -3.16
N ILE A 33 2.37 -5.75 -2.68
CA ILE A 33 1.97 -4.53 -3.39
C ILE A 33 3.19 -3.65 -3.62
N TYR A 34 3.97 -3.36 -2.57
CA TYR A 34 5.15 -2.50 -2.63
C TYR A 34 6.17 -2.98 -3.67
N MET A 35 6.50 -4.28 -3.68
CA MET A 35 7.41 -4.86 -4.67
C MET A 35 6.91 -4.68 -6.11
N HIS A 36 5.61 -4.86 -6.34
CA HIS A 36 5.03 -4.71 -7.67
C HIS A 36 4.90 -3.23 -8.10
N LEU A 37 4.68 -2.31 -7.15
CA LEU A 37 4.77 -0.87 -7.41
C LEU A 37 6.19 -0.48 -7.83
N ASN A 38 7.22 -0.93 -7.11
CA ASN A 38 8.62 -0.71 -7.51
C ASN A 38 8.94 -1.27 -8.90
N ARG A 39 8.37 -2.42 -9.24
CA ARG A 39 8.52 -2.99 -10.58
C ARG A 39 7.97 -2.07 -11.67
N ILE A 40 6.75 -1.55 -11.49
CA ILE A 40 6.14 -0.67 -12.50
C ILE A 40 6.79 0.72 -12.53
N ILE A 41 7.20 1.25 -11.39
CA ILE A 41 7.97 2.51 -11.32
C ILE A 41 9.22 2.40 -12.19
N LYS A 42 10.04 1.36 -11.98
CA LYS A 42 11.25 1.13 -12.76
C LYS A 42 10.98 0.82 -14.24
N LYS A 43 9.91 0.08 -14.53
CA LYS A 43 9.58 -0.32 -15.90
C LYS A 43 9.09 0.83 -16.78
N TYR A 44 8.34 1.75 -16.19
CA TYR A 44 7.64 2.81 -16.91
C TYR A 44 8.11 4.21 -16.56
N ASP A 45 9.16 4.33 -15.73
CA ASP A 45 9.71 5.60 -15.24
C ASP A 45 8.63 6.50 -14.63
N LEU A 46 7.91 5.96 -13.63
CA LEU A 46 6.74 6.62 -13.05
C LEU A 46 7.13 7.51 -11.88
N ASN A 47 6.53 8.69 -11.80
CA ASN A 47 6.49 9.49 -10.59
C ASN A 47 5.35 8.99 -9.70
N MET A 48 5.68 8.39 -8.55
CA MET A 48 4.70 7.73 -7.70
C MET A 48 4.96 7.97 -6.21
N ILE A 49 3.88 8.17 -5.46
CA ILE A 49 3.88 8.15 -4.00
C ILE A 49 3.09 6.92 -3.54
N TYR A 50 3.58 6.28 -2.48
CA TYR A 50 2.91 5.16 -1.80
C TYR A 50 2.29 5.62 -0.49
N ILE A 51 1.01 5.34 -0.29
CA ILE A 51 0.29 5.56 0.97
C ILE A 51 -0.18 4.22 1.50
N SER A 52 0.14 3.94 2.76
CA SER A 52 -0.33 2.78 3.49
C SER A 52 -1.47 3.19 4.42
N GLY A 53 -2.72 2.98 3.99
CA GLY A 53 -3.92 3.27 4.76
C GLY A 53 -4.06 2.39 6.01
N PRO A 54 -3.85 1.04 5.92
CA PRO A 54 -3.82 0.23 7.13
C PRO A 54 -2.58 0.56 7.97
N GLY A 55 -2.68 1.62 8.78
CA GLY A 55 -1.57 2.21 9.54
C GLY A 55 -0.80 1.22 10.39
N HIS A 56 -1.50 0.22 10.94
CA HIS A 56 -0.90 -0.90 11.68
C HIS A 56 0.04 -1.77 10.84
N GLY A 57 0.08 -1.61 9.53
CA GLY A 57 1.05 -2.23 8.62
C GLY A 57 2.31 -1.39 8.36
N GLY A 58 2.51 -0.29 9.07
CA GLY A 58 3.60 0.65 8.88
C GLY A 58 5.00 0.04 8.93
N GLN A 59 5.16 -1.05 9.68
CA GLN A 59 6.43 -1.79 9.72
C GLN A 59 6.83 -2.35 8.35
N ALA A 60 5.88 -2.64 7.45
CA ALA A 60 6.21 -3.03 6.09
C ALA A 60 6.91 -1.89 5.33
N MET A 61 6.42 -0.67 5.49
CA MET A 61 7.01 0.50 4.87
C MET A 61 8.40 0.80 5.44
N VAL A 62 8.55 0.79 6.77
CA VAL A 62 9.84 1.00 7.44
C VAL A 62 10.87 -0.05 6.99
N ALA A 63 10.47 -1.33 6.96
CA ALA A 63 11.36 -2.42 6.55
C ALA A 63 11.80 -2.28 5.08
N ASN A 64 10.89 -1.94 4.18
CA ASN A 64 11.22 -1.73 2.78
C ASN A 64 12.14 -0.53 2.59
N ASN A 65 11.88 0.59 3.25
CA ASN A 65 12.76 1.77 3.23
C ASN A 65 14.18 1.46 3.74
N TYR A 66 14.28 0.66 4.80
CA TYR A 66 15.58 0.23 5.31
C TYR A 66 16.31 -0.67 4.29
N LEU A 67 15.63 -1.66 3.72
CA LEU A 67 16.22 -2.58 2.74
C LEU A 67 16.63 -1.89 1.43
N GLU A 68 16.01 -0.76 1.10
CA GLU A 68 16.36 0.07 -0.07
C GLU A 68 17.47 1.10 0.24
N GLY A 69 17.94 1.16 1.47
CA GLY A 69 18.94 2.13 1.92
C GLY A 69 18.42 3.56 2.05
N VAL A 70 17.12 3.78 1.82
CA VAL A 70 16.52 5.11 1.92
C VAL A 70 16.43 5.55 3.37
N TYR A 71 16.09 4.64 4.28
CA TYR A 71 15.97 4.94 5.70
C TYR A 71 17.27 5.51 6.27
N SER A 72 18.40 4.87 5.98
CA SER A 72 19.74 5.28 6.44
C SER A 72 20.24 6.61 5.86
N LYS A 73 19.68 7.07 4.74
CA LYS A 73 19.98 8.41 4.20
C LYS A 73 19.39 9.53 5.05
N TYR A 74 18.21 9.30 5.65
CA TYR A 74 17.54 10.30 6.51
C TYR A 74 17.95 10.14 7.98
N TYR A 75 18.27 8.92 8.39
CA TYR A 75 18.68 8.56 9.75
C TYR A 75 20.04 7.84 9.70
N PRO A 76 21.15 8.59 9.54
CA PRO A 76 22.49 8.01 9.33
C PRO A 76 23.00 7.13 10.46
N GLU A 77 22.45 7.30 11.67
CA GLU A 77 22.75 6.46 12.83
C GLU A 77 22.16 5.04 12.72
N ILE A 78 21.24 4.82 11.80
CA ILE A 78 20.66 3.53 11.46
C ILE A 78 21.36 3.00 10.22
N THR A 79 22.51 2.41 10.42
CA THR A 79 23.38 1.89 9.37
C THR A 79 22.80 0.63 8.69
N GLU A 80 23.22 0.36 7.45
CA GLU A 80 22.76 -0.81 6.67
C GLU A 80 23.56 -2.08 7.05
N ASP A 81 23.67 -2.35 8.34
CA ASP A 81 24.37 -3.48 8.91
C ASP A 81 23.61 -4.08 10.11
N GLU A 82 24.22 -5.05 10.77
CA GLU A 82 23.60 -5.72 11.92
C GLU A 82 23.34 -4.77 13.09
N GLU A 83 24.25 -3.82 13.35
CA GLU A 83 24.10 -2.86 14.43
C GLU A 83 23.01 -1.82 14.13
N GLY A 84 22.94 -1.32 12.90
CA GLY A 84 21.86 -0.44 12.45
C GLY A 84 20.50 -1.14 12.51
N LEU A 85 20.41 -2.41 12.08
CA LEU A 85 19.17 -3.18 12.16
C LEU A 85 18.74 -3.43 13.62
N LYS A 86 19.68 -3.69 14.52
CA LYS A 86 19.39 -3.81 15.96
C LYS A 86 18.85 -2.50 16.53
N LYS A 87 19.43 -1.36 16.16
CA LYS A 87 18.92 -0.04 16.57
C LYS A 87 17.52 0.19 16.03
N LEU A 88 17.29 -0.06 14.73
CA LEU A 88 15.99 0.05 14.10
C LEU A 88 14.93 -0.75 14.86
N CYS A 89 15.22 -2.03 15.16
CA CYS A 89 14.30 -2.90 15.90
C CYS A 89 14.03 -2.42 17.33
N LYS A 90 15.04 -1.84 18.00
CA LYS A 90 14.88 -1.29 19.36
C LYS A 90 14.02 -0.04 19.40
N GLN A 91 14.04 0.75 18.35
CA GLN A 91 13.27 1.98 18.25
C GLN A 91 11.77 1.73 17.97
N PHE A 92 11.42 0.55 17.51
CA PHE A 92 10.04 0.24 17.12
C PHE A 92 9.09 0.33 18.31
N SER A 93 8.07 1.18 18.19
CA SER A 93 7.05 1.44 19.22
C SER A 93 7.62 1.94 20.56
N PHE A 94 8.77 2.61 20.52
CA PHE A 94 9.42 3.19 21.69
C PHE A 94 9.31 4.73 21.66
N PRO A 95 9.15 5.40 22.81
CA PRO A 95 9.07 6.86 22.85
C PRO A 95 10.26 7.54 22.15
N GLY A 96 9.99 8.44 21.22
CA GLY A 96 11.01 9.10 20.39
C GLY A 96 11.64 8.24 19.30
N GLY A 97 11.17 7.01 19.13
CA GLY A 97 11.60 6.10 18.08
C GLY A 97 10.59 5.98 16.93
N ILE A 98 10.53 4.79 16.34
CA ILE A 98 9.64 4.50 15.21
C ILE A 98 8.23 4.23 15.73
N SER A 99 7.24 4.92 15.15
CA SER A 99 5.83 4.67 15.42
C SER A 99 5.43 3.22 15.08
N SER A 100 4.54 2.63 15.88
CA SER A 100 3.96 1.32 15.58
C SER A 100 3.06 1.33 14.34
N HIS A 101 2.54 2.50 13.99
CA HIS A 101 1.70 2.74 12.81
C HIS A 101 2.44 3.61 11.80
N VAL A 102 1.92 3.66 10.59
CA VAL A 102 2.45 4.56 9.56
C VAL A 102 2.50 6.00 10.08
N ALA A 103 3.63 6.65 9.86
CA ALA A 103 3.84 8.02 10.29
C ALA A 103 4.72 8.78 9.27
N PRO A 104 4.59 10.11 9.17
CA PRO A 104 5.37 10.92 8.23
C PRO A 104 6.88 10.91 8.49
N GLU A 105 7.32 10.52 9.67
CA GLU A 105 8.73 10.34 10.02
C GLU A 105 9.39 9.20 9.23
N THR A 106 8.60 8.25 8.72
CA THR A 106 9.12 7.24 7.79
C THR A 106 9.37 7.89 6.43
N PRO A 107 10.60 7.84 5.89
CA PRO A 107 10.91 8.47 4.61
C PRO A 107 9.94 8.05 3.50
N GLY A 108 9.42 9.03 2.76
CA GLY A 108 8.43 8.82 1.71
C GLY A 108 6.98 8.65 2.17
N SER A 109 6.71 8.63 3.48
CA SER A 109 5.34 8.66 3.99
C SER A 109 4.84 10.10 4.10
N ILE A 110 3.63 10.33 3.62
CA ILE A 110 2.89 11.60 3.80
C ILE A 110 1.63 11.38 4.65
N HIS A 111 1.46 10.19 5.19
CA HIS A 111 0.25 9.76 5.88
C HIS A 111 0.54 9.35 7.31
N GLU A 112 -0.30 9.78 8.22
CA GLU A 112 -0.39 9.33 9.59
C GLU A 112 -1.53 8.30 9.67
N GLY A 113 -1.21 7.06 10.05
CA GLY A 113 -2.12 5.92 9.98
C GLY A 113 -2.69 5.49 11.33
N GLY A 114 -2.55 6.29 12.39
CA GLY A 114 -3.12 6.01 13.72
C GLY A 114 -4.64 6.03 13.70
N GLU A 115 -5.24 6.93 12.94
CA GLU A 115 -6.68 6.95 12.67
C GLU A 115 -6.97 6.40 11.27
N LEU A 116 -7.84 5.39 11.18
CA LEU A 116 -8.29 4.81 9.92
C LEU A 116 -9.32 5.72 9.22
N GLY A 117 -9.26 5.76 7.89
CA GLY A 117 -10.29 6.38 7.07
C GLY A 117 -9.86 7.61 6.26
N TYR A 118 -8.66 8.13 6.45
CA TYR A 118 -8.20 9.35 5.81
C TYR A 118 -7.22 9.13 4.64
N SER A 119 -6.74 7.91 4.45
CA SER A 119 -5.70 7.60 3.47
C SER A 119 -6.06 8.01 2.04
N LEU A 120 -7.30 7.73 1.62
CA LEU A 120 -7.76 8.05 0.27
C LEU A 120 -7.95 9.55 0.06
N ALA A 121 -8.36 10.29 1.09
CA ALA A 121 -8.45 11.74 1.07
C ALA A 121 -7.04 12.39 0.97
N HIS A 122 -6.07 11.88 1.73
CA HIS A 122 -4.67 12.31 1.62
C HIS A 122 -4.11 12.02 0.23
N ALA A 123 -4.41 10.84 -0.32
CA ALA A 123 -4.00 10.49 -1.68
C ALA A 123 -4.53 11.49 -2.73
N ALA A 124 -5.76 11.91 -2.57
CA ALA A 124 -6.35 12.89 -3.46
C ALA A 124 -5.72 14.28 -3.29
N GLY A 125 -5.51 14.72 -2.05
CA GLY A 125 -4.81 15.97 -1.79
C GLY A 125 -3.44 16.01 -2.46
N ALA A 126 -2.69 14.92 -2.40
CA ALA A 126 -1.40 14.81 -3.07
C ALA A 126 -1.50 14.80 -4.60
N ALA A 127 -2.60 14.30 -5.16
CA ALA A 127 -2.81 14.24 -6.61
C ALA A 127 -3.26 15.57 -7.22
N LEU A 128 -3.91 16.46 -6.44
CA LEU A 128 -4.38 17.76 -6.93
C LEU A 128 -3.19 18.59 -7.45
N ASP A 129 -3.34 19.19 -8.63
CA ASP A 129 -2.35 20.02 -9.31
C ASP A 129 -1.00 19.34 -9.63
N ASN A 130 -0.89 18.03 -9.41
CA ASN A 130 0.32 17.24 -9.68
C ASN A 130 0.12 16.29 -10.87
N LYS A 131 0.03 16.85 -12.05
CA LYS A 131 -0.34 16.17 -13.30
C LYS A 131 0.35 14.83 -13.54
N ASP A 132 1.63 14.71 -13.24
CA ASP A 132 2.42 13.51 -13.55
C ASP A 132 2.57 12.55 -12.38
N LEU A 133 1.89 12.84 -11.27
CA LEU A 133 1.94 12.01 -10.07
C LEU A 133 0.88 10.90 -10.11
N ILE A 134 1.29 9.70 -9.76
CA ILE A 134 0.40 8.60 -9.40
C ILE A 134 0.51 8.37 -7.90
N VAL A 135 -0.60 8.43 -7.19
CA VAL A 135 -0.66 8.14 -5.76
C VAL A 135 -1.27 6.75 -5.56
N ALA A 136 -0.43 5.77 -5.30
CA ALA A 136 -0.86 4.42 -4.95
C ALA A 136 -1.25 4.38 -3.48
N CYS A 137 -2.54 4.20 -3.21
CA CYS A 137 -3.10 4.21 -1.87
C CYS A 137 -3.63 2.83 -1.50
N VAL A 138 -2.93 2.13 -0.62
CA VAL A 138 -3.45 0.88 -0.05
C VAL A 138 -4.53 1.23 0.96
N VAL A 139 -5.69 0.62 0.79
CA VAL A 139 -6.84 0.75 1.69
C VAL A 139 -7.12 -0.61 2.30
N GLY A 140 -7.13 -0.73 3.61
CA GLY A 140 -7.58 -1.93 4.29
C GLY A 140 -9.10 -2.09 4.17
N ASP A 141 -9.59 -3.31 4.05
CA ASP A 141 -11.04 -3.56 3.92
C ASP A 141 -11.82 -3.17 5.19
N GLY A 142 -11.18 -3.23 6.38
CA GLY A 142 -11.75 -2.68 7.60
C GLY A 142 -11.72 -1.14 7.64
N GLU A 143 -10.69 -0.52 7.09
CA GLU A 143 -10.60 0.92 6.92
C GLU A 143 -11.68 1.43 5.94
N ALA A 144 -11.94 0.68 4.88
CA ALA A 144 -12.90 1.01 3.85
C ALA A 144 -14.34 1.21 4.35
N GLU A 145 -14.67 0.66 5.53
CA GLU A 145 -15.96 0.80 6.19
C GLU A 145 -16.09 2.06 7.06
N THR A 146 -14.99 2.75 7.35
CA THR A 146 -15.03 3.98 8.14
C THR A 146 -15.76 5.08 7.40
N GLY A 147 -16.46 5.97 8.14
CA GLY A 147 -17.24 7.04 7.52
C GLY A 147 -16.41 7.92 6.58
N PRO A 148 -15.25 8.43 7.00
CA PRO A 148 -14.41 9.25 6.14
C PRO A 148 -13.97 8.54 4.86
N LEU A 149 -13.57 7.26 4.93
CA LEU A 149 -13.12 6.55 3.74
C LEU A 149 -14.27 6.14 2.83
N ALA A 150 -15.39 5.70 3.40
CA ALA A 150 -16.57 5.34 2.62
C ALA A 150 -17.06 6.51 1.72
N THR A 151 -16.95 7.75 2.20
CA THR A 151 -17.24 8.95 1.40
C THR A 151 -16.13 9.31 0.43
N SER A 152 -14.88 8.99 0.76
CA SER A 152 -13.70 9.32 -0.05
C SER A 152 -13.64 8.55 -1.38
N TRP A 153 -14.38 7.46 -1.56
CA TRP A 153 -14.49 6.77 -2.85
C TRP A 153 -15.03 7.68 -3.97
N ASN A 154 -15.69 8.78 -3.65
CA ASN A 154 -16.17 9.75 -4.63
C ASN A 154 -15.09 10.73 -5.14
N ILE A 155 -13.87 10.62 -4.62
CA ILE A 155 -12.79 11.58 -4.89
C ILE A 155 -12.41 11.67 -6.37
N ASN A 156 -12.61 10.60 -7.14
CA ASN A 156 -12.39 10.57 -8.58
C ASN A 156 -13.27 11.57 -9.35
N LYS A 157 -14.35 12.07 -8.73
CA LYS A 157 -15.22 13.10 -9.31
C LYS A 157 -14.65 14.51 -9.20
N PHE A 158 -13.71 14.72 -8.27
CA PHE A 158 -13.07 16.01 -8.03
C PHE A 158 -11.74 16.16 -8.78
N LEU A 159 -11.11 15.05 -9.16
CA LEU A 159 -9.84 15.06 -9.89
C LEU A 159 -10.05 15.30 -11.39
N ASN A 160 -9.35 16.29 -11.92
CA ASN A 160 -9.32 16.53 -13.35
C ASN A 160 -8.38 15.55 -14.04
N LYS A 161 -8.92 14.75 -14.95
CA LYS A 161 -8.19 13.67 -15.64
C LYS A 161 -6.98 14.13 -16.46
N LYS A 162 -6.88 15.41 -16.80
CA LYS A 162 -5.79 15.96 -17.64
C LYS A 162 -4.78 16.78 -16.85
N THR A 163 -5.21 17.48 -15.82
CA THR A 163 -4.39 18.46 -15.09
C THR A 163 -3.94 17.97 -13.72
N ASP A 164 -4.71 17.09 -13.09
CA ASP A 164 -4.34 16.52 -11.80
C ASP A 164 -3.61 15.19 -11.95
N GLY A 165 -3.04 14.70 -10.88
CA GLY A 165 -2.49 13.36 -10.76
C GLY A 165 -3.58 12.29 -10.78
N VAL A 166 -3.17 11.05 -10.56
CA VAL A 166 -4.07 9.90 -10.50
C VAL A 166 -3.96 9.26 -9.13
N VAL A 167 -5.08 9.06 -8.47
CA VAL A 167 -5.16 8.18 -7.32
C VAL A 167 -5.42 6.75 -7.82
N LEU A 168 -4.57 5.81 -7.41
CA LEU A 168 -4.75 4.38 -7.61
C LEU A 168 -5.06 3.72 -6.27
N PRO A 169 -6.33 3.55 -5.92
CA PRO A 169 -6.69 2.80 -4.73
C PRO A 169 -6.37 1.31 -4.92
N ILE A 170 -5.85 0.69 -3.87
CA ILE A 170 -5.56 -0.74 -3.80
C ILE A 170 -6.26 -1.29 -2.56
N LEU A 171 -7.43 -1.89 -2.74
CA LEU A 171 -8.19 -2.48 -1.65
C LEU A 171 -7.56 -3.81 -1.22
N HIS A 172 -6.84 -3.78 -0.11
CA HIS A 172 -6.26 -4.98 0.49
C HIS A 172 -7.31 -5.72 1.30
N ARG A 173 -7.96 -6.70 0.67
CA ARG A 173 -9.05 -7.47 1.22
C ARG A 173 -8.54 -8.75 1.90
N ASN A 174 -8.39 -8.72 3.21
CA ASN A 174 -8.12 -9.91 4.02
C ASN A 174 -9.40 -10.51 4.65
N GLY A 175 -10.53 -9.82 4.55
CA GLY A 175 -11.86 -10.26 4.98
C GLY A 175 -12.18 -10.00 6.44
N TYR A 176 -11.23 -9.49 7.23
CA TYR A 176 -11.39 -9.32 8.67
C TYR A 176 -10.86 -7.98 9.18
N LYS A 177 -11.53 -7.46 10.20
CA LYS A 177 -11.08 -6.40 11.09
C LYS A 177 -11.05 -6.96 12.50
N ILE A 178 -10.04 -6.68 13.28
CA ILE A 178 -9.75 -7.18 14.63
C ILE A 178 -10.42 -8.53 14.98
N SER A 179 -11.73 -8.58 15.15
CA SER A 179 -12.49 -9.77 15.55
C SER A 179 -13.69 -10.10 14.66
N ASN A 180 -14.01 -9.26 13.67
CA ASN A 180 -15.20 -9.43 12.84
C ASN A 180 -14.88 -9.40 11.35
N PRO A 181 -15.65 -10.13 10.51
CA PRO A 181 -15.59 -9.99 9.07
C PRO A 181 -15.94 -8.56 8.64
N THR A 182 -15.24 -8.10 7.59
CA THR A 182 -15.52 -6.80 6.97
C THR A 182 -16.74 -6.85 6.05
N VAL A 183 -17.31 -5.69 5.69
CA VAL A 183 -18.37 -5.61 4.68
C VAL A 183 -17.85 -6.16 3.36
N PHE A 184 -16.68 -5.69 2.89
CA PHE A 184 -16.08 -6.22 1.67
C PHE A 184 -15.72 -7.70 1.76
N GLY A 185 -15.42 -8.22 2.96
CA GLY A 185 -15.21 -9.64 3.20
C GLY A 185 -16.47 -10.50 3.00
N ARG A 186 -17.65 -9.90 3.11
CA ARG A 186 -18.96 -10.55 2.93
C ARG A 186 -19.52 -10.41 1.53
N MET A 187 -19.01 -9.46 0.73
CA MET A 187 -19.45 -9.22 -0.64
C MET A 187 -18.83 -10.24 -1.59
N SER A 188 -19.60 -10.65 -2.59
CA SER A 188 -19.09 -11.38 -3.74
C SER A 188 -18.19 -10.48 -4.60
N LYS A 189 -17.48 -11.07 -5.54
CA LYS A 189 -16.66 -10.32 -6.47
C LYS A 189 -17.51 -9.41 -7.39
N GLU A 190 -18.64 -9.91 -7.81
CA GLU A 190 -19.60 -9.21 -8.65
C GLU A 190 -20.19 -8.00 -7.92
N GLU A 191 -20.58 -8.14 -6.65
CA GLU A 191 -21.07 -7.02 -5.82
C GLU A 191 -20.00 -5.94 -5.63
N ILE A 192 -18.73 -6.32 -5.45
CA ILE A 192 -17.61 -5.37 -5.35
C ILE A 192 -17.41 -4.64 -6.68
N GLU A 193 -17.48 -5.35 -7.81
CA GLU A 193 -17.35 -4.75 -9.14
C GLU A 193 -18.48 -3.74 -9.40
N GLU A 194 -19.72 -4.09 -9.09
CA GLU A 194 -20.89 -3.21 -9.21
C GLU A 194 -20.79 -1.98 -8.29
N PHE A 195 -20.34 -2.18 -7.04
CA PHE A 195 -20.11 -1.10 -6.09
C PHE A 195 -19.13 -0.07 -6.66
N PHE A 196 -17.97 -0.51 -7.11
CA PHE A 196 -16.96 0.39 -7.66
C PHE A 196 -17.39 1.00 -8.99
N TYR A 197 -18.07 0.25 -9.84
CA TYR A 197 -18.62 0.76 -11.11
C TYR A 197 -19.61 1.91 -10.86
N GLY A 198 -20.52 1.79 -9.91
CA GLY A 198 -21.47 2.85 -9.54
C GLY A 198 -20.78 4.14 -9.07
N LEU A 199 -19.60 4.04 -8.49
CA LEU A 199 -18.79 5.17 -8.06
C LEU A 199 -17.87 5.71 -9.18
N GLY A 200 -17.83 5.07 -10.35
CA GLY A 200 -17.00 5.46 -11.49
C GLY A 200 -15.56 4.99 -11.42
N TRP A 201 -15.35 3.84 -10.80
CA TRP A 201 -14.10 3.11 -10.80
C TRP A 201 -14.20 1.85 -11.65
N LYS A 202 -13.12 1.45 -12.25
CA LYS A 202 -13.00 0.14 -12.90
C LYS A 202 -12.21 -0.80 -12.00
N ALA A 203 -12.87 -1.81 -11.47
CA ALA A 203 -12.27 -2.78 -10.59
C ALA A 203 -11.37 -3.78 -11.34
N TYR A 204 -10.25 -4.11 -10.72
CA TYR A 204 -9.35 -5.19 -11.07
C TYR A 204 -9.16 -6.09 -9.86
N PHE A 205 -8.93 -7.38 -10.08
CA PHE A 205 -8.80 -8.35 -9.00
C PHE A 205 -7.54 -9.19 -9.17
N VAL A 206 -6.83 -9.37 -8.07
CA VAL A 206 -5.74 -10.33 -7.95
C VAL A 206 -5.97 -11.13 -6.68
N ASP A 207 -6.14 -12.42 -6.81
CA ASP A 207 -6.36 -13.32 -5.68
C ASP A 207 -5.72 -14.68 -5.97
N GLY A 208 -5.61 -15.51 -4.93
CA GLY A 208 -5.15 -16.89 -5.06
C GLY A 208 -4.34 -17.39 -3.88
N LYS A 209 -4.16 -18.70 -3.85
CA LYS A 209 -3.36 -19.41 -2.83
C LYS A 209 -1.95 -19.76 -3.34
N ASP A 210 -1.77 -19.82 -4.64
CA ASP A 210 -0.46 -20.10 -5.26
C ASP A 210 0.31 -18.78 -5.38
N THR A 211 1.34 -18.63 -4.57
CA THR A 211 2.17 -17.43 -4.51
C THR A 211 2.76 -17.05 -5.87
N LYS A 212 3.28 -18.03 -6.62
CA LYS A 212 3.86 -17.79 -7.94
C LYS A 212 2.82 -17.23 -8.92
N LYS A 213 1.63 -17.84 -8.93
CA LYS A 213 0.52 -17.37 -9.76
C LYS A 213 0.08 -15.97 -9.37
N VAL A 214 -0.07 -15.68 -8.08
CA VAL A 214 -0.43 -14.34 -7.57
C VAL A 214 0.58 -13.29 -8.03
N HIS A 215 1.88 -13.55 -7.95
CA HIS A 215 2.90 -12.63 -8.45
C HIS A 215 2.78 -12.38 -9.97
N ILE A 216 2.53 -13.42 -10.76
CA ILE A 216 2.35 -13.29 -12.21
C ILE A 216 1.09 -12.47 -12.52
N ASP A 217 -0.01 -12.76 -11.86
CA ASP A 217 -1.29 -12.08 -12.07
C ASP A 217 -1.22 -10.61 -11.61
N MET A 218 -0.56 -10.33 -10.47
CA MET A 218 -0.30 -8.97 -10.01
C MET A 218 0.52 -8.19 -11.04
N ALA A 219 1.60 -8.77 -11.56
CA ALA A 219 2.43 -8.12 -12.57
C ALA A 219 1.64 -7.76 -13.82
N LYS A 220 0.85 -8.69 -14.36
CA LYS A 220 0.00 -8.47 -15.54
C LYS A 220 -1.09 -7.43 -15.29
N THR A 221 -1.69 -7.46 -14.11
CA THR A 221 -2.77 -6.54 -13.74
C THR A 221 -2.25 -5.12 -13.57
N MET A 222 -1.12 -4.95 -12.90
CA MET A 222 -0.47 -3.64 -12.77
C MET A 222 -0.10 -3.05 -14.14
N ASP A 223 0.41 -3.86 -15.06
CA ASP A 223 0.71 -3.40 -16.43
C ASP A 223 -0.55 -2.91 -17.16
N LYS A 224 -1.69 -3.60 -17.01
CA LYS A 224 -2.99 -3.17 -17.57
C LYS A 224 -3.48 -1.87 -16.93
N ILE A 225 -3.32 -1.73 -15.61
CA ILE A 225 -3.70 -0.53 -14.87
C ILE A 225 -2.90 0.67 -15.37
N ILE A 226 -1.59 0.56 -15.53
CA ILE A 226 -0.77 1.67 -16.04
C ILE A 226 -1.16 2.02 -17.49
N ALA A 227 -1.42 1.06 -18.34
CA ALA A 227 -1.92 1.32 -19.69
C ALA A 227 -3.26 2.08 -19.69
N GLN A 228 -4.17 1.73 -18.77
CA GLN A 228 -5.44 2.45 -18.59
C GLN A 228 -5.23 3.87 -18.07
N ILE A 229 -4.40 4.08 -17.06
CA ILE A 229 -4.05 5.40 -16.53
C ILE A 229 -3.50 6.29 -17.65
N ASN A 230 -2.55 5.80 -18.43
CA ASN A 230 -1.97 6.54 -19.56
C ASN A 230 -3.03 6.92 -20.60
N LYS A 231 -3.97 6.01 -20.91
CA LYS A 231 -5.10 6.29 -21.81
C LYS A 231 -5.99 7.40 -21.25
N ILE A 232 -6.33 7.35 -19.95
CA ILE A 232 -7.18 8.36 -19.29
C ILE A 232 -6.48 9.72 -19.33
N LYS A 233 -5.19 9.79 -18.96
CA LYS A 233 -4.40 11.04 -18.98
C LYS A 233 -4.37 11.64 -20.38
N LYS A 234 -4.17 10.81 -21.40
CA LYS A 234 -4.12 11.27 -22.80
C LYS A 234 -5.48 11.76 -23.31
N THR A 235 -6.56 11.07 -23.00
CA THR A 235 -7.87 11.32 -23.59
C THR A 235 -8.80 12.18 -22.72
N GLY A 236 -8.58 12.21 -21.42
CA GLY A 236 -9.50 12.77 -20.43
C GLY A 236 -10.77 11.93 -20.23
N LYS A 237 -10.80 10.70 -20.73
CA LYS A 237 -12.00 9.84 -20.73
C LYS A 237 -11.70 8.46 -20.14
N GLY A 238 -12.73 7.84 -19.54
CA GLY A 238 -12.67 6.52 -18.93
C GLY A 238 -12.69 6.57 -17.40
N ASP A 239 -12.93 5.42 -16.77
CA ASP A 239 -12.97 5.29 -15.32
C ASP A 239 -11.59 4.98 -14.78
N TYR A 240 -11.26 5.60 -13.64
CA TYR A 240 -10.01 5.31 -12.96
C TYR A 240 -9.98 3.86 -12.45
N PRO A 241 -8.82 3.20 -12.48
CA PRO A 241 -8.69 1.85 -11.94
C PRO A 241 -8.72 1.84 -10.41
N VAL A 242 -9.27 0.75 -9.85
CA VAL A 242 -9.10 0.31 -8.48
C VAL A 242 -8.69 -1.17 -8.49
N LEU A 243 -7.69 -1.54 -7.67
CA LEU A 243 -7.20 -2.91 -7.56
C LEU A 243 -7.63 -3.53 -6.24
#